data_fd5b2b83537f09bbb0e61886de5eea1c
#
_entry.id   fd5b2b83537f09bbb0e61886de5eea1c
#
_cell.length_a   1.000
_cell.length_b   1.000
_cell.length_c   1.000
_cell.angle_alpha   90.00
_cell.angle_beta   90.00
_cell.angle_gamma   90.00
#
_symmetry.space_group_name_H-M   'P 1'
#
loop_
_entity.id
_entity.type
_entity.pdbx_description
1 polymer ?
#
loop_
_entity_poly.entity_id
_entity_poly.type
_entity_poly.pdbx_seq_one_letter_code
_entity_poly.pdbx_strand_id
1 'polypeptide(L)'
;GGRAIERFSGGMLIQQEPDASSFPNGGIRNTFEARGYTAWDPTSPAFIMGTTLCIPSIFISYTGETLDYKTPLLRALNAVDEAATDVMKSYFDKNVTKVSPTLGWEQEYFLVDTALYQSRPDLVLTGKTLLGHSPAKGQQLDDHYFGSIPTRVMNYMKELEIECMKLGIPVTTRHNEVAPNQFELAPMFEEANVAVDHNSLLMDIMARIAHKHHFHILFHEKPFAGVNGSGKHNNWSLGTDTGENLLSPGKNPKKNLQFLTFFVNTLKAVHDYADLLRASIASASNDHRLGANEAPPAIISAFIGSQLFGVLEELEKVTDGKLSPEEKTELKLNVVGKIPEILLDNTDRNRTSPFA
;
A
#
# COMPACT_ATOMS: atom_id res chain seq x y z
N GLY A 1 19.07 21.13 -6.30
CA GLY A 1 20.31 20.47 -6.43
C GLY A 1 20.74 19.69 -5.20
N GLY A 2 20.12 18.53 -4.96
CA GLY A 2 20.39 17.75 -3.78
C GLY A 2 21.64 16.89 -3.88
N ARG A 3 22.82 17.46 -3.79
CA ARG A 3 24.07 16.71 -3.65
C ARG A 3 24.77 16.93 -2.30
N ALA A 4 24.04 17.38 -1.29
CA ALA A 4 24.67 17.76 -0.04
C ALA A 4 25.24 16.59 0.79
N ILE A 5 24.79 15.34 0.54
CA ILE A 5 25.27 14.18 1.31
C ILE A 5 25.56 13.02 0.35
N GLU A 6 26.61 13.13 -0.44
CA GLU A 6 27.08 12.05 -1.31
C GLU A 6 27.82 10.95 -0.56
N ARG A 7 28.23 11.17 0.68
CA ARG A 7 28.93 10.18 1.50
C ARG A 7 28.49 10.30 2.94
N PHE A 8 27.60 9.44 3.34
CA PHE A 8 27.38 9.19 4.75
C PHE A 8 28.51 8.28 5.24
N SER A 9 29.46 8.81 5.98
CA SER A 9 30.38 7.97 6.74
C SER A 9 29.60 7.44 7.93
N GLY A 10 29.32 6.13 7.97
CA GLY A 10 28.76 5.52 9.17
C GLY A 10 29.58 5.89 10.38
N GLY A 11 28.95 6.40 11.43
CA GLY A 11 29.57 6.66 12.70
C GLY A 11 29.35 5.48 13.64
N MET A 12 30.31 5.19 14.50
CA MET A 12 30.05 4.33 15.64
C MET A 12 29.08 5.04 16.58
N LEU A 13 28.09 4.32 17.10
CA LEU A 13 27.26 4.82 18.19
C LEU A 13 28.17 5.17 19.37
N ILE A 14 28.02 6.36 19.89
CA ILE A 14 28.84 6.83 21.03
C ILE A 14 28.40 6.02 22.25
N GLN A 15 29.38 5.45 22.98
CA GLN A 15 29.14 4.55 24.13
C GLN A 15 28.22 5.12 25.24
N GLN A 16 27.86 6.36 25.18
CA GLN A 16 27.09 7.07 26.23
C GLN A 16 25.65 7.40 25.80
N GLU A 17 25.26 7.12 24.58
CA GLU A 17 23.91 7.36 24.13
C GLU A 17 23.01 6.18 24.47
N PRO A 18 21.87 6.40 25.17
CA PRO A 18 20.89 5.36 25.39
C PRO A 18 20.26 4.99 24.07
N ASP A 19 20.64 3.87 23.53
CA ASP A 19 20.03 3.28 22.36
C ASP A 19 19.27 1.99 22.72
N ALA A 20 18.52 1.48 21.76
CA ALA A 20 17.76 0.26 21.95
C ALA A 20 18.64 -0.98 22.18
N SER A 21 19.95 -0.92 21.90
CA SER A 21 20.87 -2.02 22.08
C SER A 21 21.27 -2.21 23.53
N SER A 22 21.19 -1.16 24.34
CA SER A 22 21.45 -1.22 25.79
C SER A 22 20.22 -1.64 26.60
N PHE A 23 19.08 -1.84 25.97
CA PHE A 23 17.82 -2.16 26.63
C PHE A 23 17.34 -3.59 26.30
N PRO A 24 16.84 -4.37 27.26
CA PRO A 24 16.72 -4.08 28.68
C PRO A 24 18.08 -4.15 29.39
N ASN A 25 18.29 -3.19 30.27
CA ASN A 25 19.49 -3.14 31.08
C ASN A 25 19.46 -4.25 32.13
N GLY A 26 20.37 -5.19 32.01
CA GLY A 26 20.39 -6.42 32.82
C GLY A 26 19.38 -7.48 32.32
N GLY A 27 19.45 -8.65 32.81
CA GLY A 27 18.64 -9.81 32.46
C GLY A 27 19.39 -10.86 31.66
N ILE A 28 18.67 -11.65 30.88
CA ILE A 28 19.21 -12.76 30.10
C ILE A 28 19.98 -12.36 28.84
N ARG A 29 20.17 -11.08 28.61
CA ARG A 29 20.84 -10.56 27.43
C ARG A 29 22.22 -10.08 27.74
N ASN A 30 23.23 -10.69 27.12
CA ASN A 30 24.52 -10.08 27.04
C ASN A 30 24.46 -8.89 26.10
N THR A 31 24.69 -7.70 26.62
CA THR A 31 24.85 -6.51 25.79
C THR A 31 26.27 -6.49 25.26
N PHE A 32 26.38 -6.68 23.97
CA PHE A 32 27.61 -6.35 23.24
C PHE A 32 27.48 -4.93 22.70
N GLU A 33 28.60 -4.26 22.44
CA GLU A 33 28.56 -3.02 21.68
C GLU A 33 27.76 -3.23 20.41
N ALA A 34 26.69 -2.41 20.22
CA ALA A 34 25.94 -2.42 18.99
C ALA A 34 26.86 -1.89 17.88
N ARG A 35 27.29 -2.79 17.04
CA ARG A 35 27.99 -2.44 15.82
C ARG A 35 27.00 -2.55 14.68
N GLY A 36 26.50 -1.41 14.23
CA GLY A 36 25.60 -1.31 13.12
C GLY A 36 25.94 -0.11 12.26
N TYR A 37 25.31 -0.03 11.10
CA TYR A 37 25.47 1.08 10.18
C TYR A 37 24.10 1.67 9.90
N THR A 38 24.00 3.00 9.98
CA THR A 38 22.89 3.75 9.44
C THR A 38 23.33 4.34 8.12
N ALA A 39 22.59 4.09 7.06
CA ALA A 39 22.84 4.67 5.76
C ALA A 39 21.63 5.48 5.31
N TRP A 40 21.87 6.67 4.80
CA TRP A 40 20.82 7.49 4.22
C TRP A 40 20.27 6.86 2.94
N ASP A 41 18.94 6.91 2.79
CA ASP A 41 18.27 6.56 1.54
C ASP A 41 18.11 7.81 0.66
N PRO A 42 18.91 7.98 -0.38
CA PRO A 42 18.84 9.15 -1.26
C PRO A 42 17.61 9.14 -2.18
N THR A 43 16.86 8.05 -2.23
CA THR A 43 15.66 7.93 -3.06
C THR A 43 14.40 8.43 -2.35
N SER A 44 14.49 8.73 -1.06
CA SER A 44 13.41 9.33 -0.28
C SER A 44 13.83 10.71 0.23
N PRO A 45 12.96 11.74 0.11
CA PRO A 45 13.33 13.09 0.49
C PRO A 45 13.50 13.23 2.01
N ALA A 46 14.54 13.95 2.43
CA ALA A 46 14.63 14.42 3.81
C ALA A 46 13.58 15.52 4.04
N PHE A 47 13.04 15.60 5.24
CA PHE A 47 11.96 16.52 5.59
C PHE A 47 12.17 17.14 6.97
N ILE A 48 11.43 18.23 7.26
CA ILE A 48 11.44 18.89 8.56
C ILE A 48 10.09 18.69 9.23
N MET A 49 10.11 18.14 10.44
CA MET A 49 8.95 18.03 11.30
C MET A 49 9.13 18.88 12.55
N GLY A 50 8.37 19.96 12.63
CA GLY A 50 8.59 20.98 13.67
C GLY A 50 9.96 21.63 13.53
N THR A 51 10.85 21.36 14.47
CA THR A 51 12.25 21.85 14.46
C THR A 51 13.27 20.73 14.18
N THR A 52 12.79 19.54 13.84
CA THR A 52 13.63 18.34 13.66
C THR A 52 13.82 18.04 12.19
N LEU A 53 15.07 17.92 11.74
CA LEU A 53 15.42 17.38 10.43
C LEU A 53 15.33 15.85 10.48
N CYS A 54 14.48 15.28 9.65
CA CYS A 54 14.30 13.83 9.49
C CYS A 54 14.95 13.37 8.18
N ILE A 55 15.78 12.35 8.26
CA ILE A 55 16.49 11.78 7.11
C ILE A 55 16.09 10.32 6.99
N PRO A 56 15.36 9.92 5.93
CA PRO A 56 15.04 8.52 5.69
C PRO A 56 16.32 7.68 5.61
N SER A 57 16.38 6.61 6.40
CA SER A 57 17.61 5.83 6.56
C SER A 57 17.30 4.34 6.67
N ILE A 58 18.27 3.53 6.27
CA ILE A 58 18.30 2.10 6.51
C ILE A 58 19.23 1.78 7.67
N PHE A 59 18.99 0.66 8.33
CA PHE A 59 19.78 0.19 9.45
C PHE A 59 20.29 -1.24 9.19
N ILE A 60 21.61 -1.40 9.20
CA ILE A 60 22.29 -2.66 8.86
C ILE A 60 23.13 -3.10 10.06
N SER A 61 23.05 -4.37 10.45
CA SER A 61 23.88 -4.94 11.49
C SER A 61 25.35 -4.99 11.07
N TYR A 62 26.23 -5.21 12.03
CA TYR A 62 27.66 -5.38 11.77
C TYR A 62 27.97 -6.53 10.79
N THR A 63 27.16 -7.58 10.83
CA THR A 63 27.30 -8.78 9.98
C THR A 63 26.57 -8.65 8.64
N GLY A 64 25.88 -7.54 8.39
CA GLY A 64 25.24 -7.22 7.11
C GLY A 64 23.76 -7.55 7.02
N GLU A 65 23.14 -8.05 8.10
CA GLU A 65 21.69 -8.28 8.13
C GLU A 65 20.96 -6.94 8.22
N THR A 66 19.84 -6.89 7.57
CA THR A 66 18.95 -5.73 7.63
C THR A 66 18.14 -5.73 8.92
N LEU A 67 18.06 -4.59 9.58
CA LEU A 67 17.35 -4.42 10.85
C LEU A 67 16.14 -3.48 10.73
N ASP A 68 15.72 -3.16 9.51
CA ASP A 68 14.62 -2.25 9.20
C ASP A 68 13.68 -2.85 8.15
N TYR A 69 12.56 -2.17 7.90
CA TYR A 69 11.58 -2.55 6.87
C TYR A 69 11.92 -2.01 5.48
N LYS A 70 12.74 -0.98 5.40
CA LYS A 70 13.02 -0.25 4.16
C LYS A 70 13.96 -1.02 3.24
N THR A 71 14.98 -1.64 3.77
CA THR A 71 15.98 -2.37 2.96
C THR A 71 15.38 -3.51 2.15
N PRO A 72 14.48 -4.36 2.69
CA PRO A 72 13.79 -5.37 1.87
C PRO A 72 13.00 -4.75 0.70
N LEU A 73 12.32 -3.65 0.95
CA LEU A 73 11.58 -2.91 -0.09
C LEU A 73 12.54 -2.40 -1.18
N LEU A 74 13.62 -1.72 -0.81
CA LEU A 74 14.60 -1.19 -1.77
C LEU A 74 15.24 -2.30 -2.62
N ARG A 75 15.54 -3.45 -2.02
CA ARG A 75 16.02 -4.62 -2.76
C ARG A 75 15.00 -5.16 -3.74
N ALA A 76 13.72 -5.25 -3.33
CA ALA A 76 12.65 -5.68 -4.20
C ALA A 76 12.44 -4.71 -5.38
N LEU A 77 12.50 -3.40 -5.12
CA LEU A 77 12.41 -2.37 -6.16
C LEU A 77 13.54 -2.50 -7.19
N ASN A 78 14.76 -2.70 -6.75
CA ASN A 78 15.90 -2.92 -7.64
C ASN A 78 15.75 -4.20 -8.47
N ALA A 79 15.32 -5.30 -7.85
CA ALA A 79 15.10 -6.56 -8.56
C ALA A 79 14.01 -6.46 -9.64
N VAL A 80 12.92 -5.76 -9.32
CA VAL A 80 11.86 -5.51 -10.32
C VAL A 80 12.33 -4.60 -11.42
N ASP A 81 13.09 -3.55 -11.10
CA ASP A 81 13.66 -2.64 -12.09
C ASP A 81 14.57 -3.39 -13.09
N GLU A 82 15.53 -4.15 -12.60
CA GLU A 82 16.44 -4.94 -13.44
C GLU A 82 15.67 -5.90 -14.35
N ALA A 83 14.77 -6.70 -13.80
CA ALA A 83 14.01 -7.68 -14.55
C ALA A 83 13.06 -7.04 -15.57
N ALA A 84 12.31 -6.02 -15.17
CA ALA A 84 11.34 -5.37 -16.05
C ALA A 84 12.03 -4.56 -17.15
N THR A 85 13.13 -3.89 -16.85
CA THR A 85 13.91 -3.14 -17.83
C THR A 85 14.54 -4.07 -18.87
N ASP A 86 15.05 -5.23 -18.46
CA ASP A 86 15.56 -6.24 -19.38
C ASP A 86 14.45 -6.76 -20.30
N VAL A 87 13.30 -7.10 -19.76
CA VAL A 87 12.14 -7.54 -20.56
C VAL A 87 11.74 -6.46 -21.58
N MET A 88 11.69 -5.20 -21.18
CA MET A 88 11.30 -4.11 -22.06
C MET A 88 12.29 -3.92 -23.22
N LYS A 89 13.59 -4.02 -22.93
CA LYS A 89 14.64 -3.90 -23.95
C LYS A 89 14.72 -5.12 -24.85
N SER A 90 14.77 -6.31 -24.26
CA SER A 90 15.09 -7.55 -24.97
C SER A 90 13.93 -8.10 -25.79
N TYR A 91 12.69 -7.88 -25.36
CA TYR A 91 11.50 -8.47 -25.99
C TYR A 91 10.57 -7.47 -26.66
N PHE A 92 10.59 -6.22 -26.23
CA PHE A 92 9.68 -5.18 -26.77
C PHE A 92 10.40 -4.05 -27.51
N ASP A 93 11.73 -4.12 -27.63
CA ASP A 93 12.55 -3.11 -28.32
C ASP A 93 12.26 -1.67 -27.84
N LYS A 94 12.09 -1.52 -26.52
CA LYS A 94 11.79 -0.23 -25.89
C LYS A 94 13.04 0.37 -25.25
N ASN A 95 13.28 1.65 -25.52
CA ASN A 95 14.38 2.39 -24.89
C ASN A 95 13.99 2.86 -23.48
N VAL A 96 13.78 1.89 -22.58
CA VAL A 96 13.47 2.11 -21.16
C VAL A 96 14.75 1.90 -20.36
N THR A 97 15.09 2.82 -19.46
CA THR A 97 16.27 2.70 -18.61
C THR A 97 15.93 2.38 -17.16
N LYS A 98 14.67 2.59 -16.78
CA LYS A 98 14.18 2.30 -15.43
C LYS A 98 12.70 1.94 -15.43
N VAL A 99 12.35 0.95 -14.62
CA VAL A 99 10.97 0.61 -14.26
C VAL A 99 10.80 0.71 -12.75
N SER A 100 9.84 1.50 -12.31
CA SER A 100 9.55 1.69 -10.89
C SER A 100 8.14 1.25 -10.57
N PRO A 101 7.93 0.42 -9.51
CA PRO A 101 6.63 0.23 -8.93
C PRO A 101 6.07 1.55 -8.41
N THR A 102 4.80 1.80 -8.66
CA THR A 102 4.04 2.94 -8.16
C THR A 102 2.96 2.45 -7.22
N LEU A 103 2.67 3.21 -6.18
CA LEU A 103 1.72 2.84 -5.13
C LEU A 103 0.84 4.04 -4.76
N GLY A 104 -0.48 3.83 -4.81
CA GLY A 104 -1.48 4.68 -4.19
C GLY A 104 -2.16 3.89 -3.09
N TRP A 105 -1.83 4.20 -1.86
CA TRP A 105 -2.43 3.56 -0.70
C TRP A 105 -3.75 4.27 -0.32
N GLU A 106 -4.65 3.54 0.31
CA GLU A 106 -5.89 4.02 0.90
C GLU A 106 -5.80 3.80 2.40
N GLN A 107 -5.77 4.86 3.20
CA GLN A 107 -5.71 4.75 4.64
C GLN A 107 -7.09 4.92 5.23
N GLU A 108 -7.72 3.82 5.60
CA GLU A 108 -8.92 3.80 6.39
C GLU A 108 -8.61 3.94 7.88
N TYR A 109 -9.53 4.53 8.63
CA TYR A 109 -9.37 4.76 10.06
C TYR A 109 -10.70 5.08 10.74
N PHE A 110 -10.75 4.89 12.06
CA PHE A 110 -11.86 5.33 12.89
C PHE A 110 -11.46 6.52 13.75
N LEU A 111 -12.40 7.43 13.97
CA LEU A 111 -12.26 8.51 14.95
C LEU A 111 -13.19 8.28 16.12
N VAL A 112 -12.65 8.38 17.32
CA VAL A 112 -13.42 8.29 18.58
C VAL A 112 -13.20 9.56 19.37
N ASP A 113 -14.25 10.10 19.98
CA ASP A 113 -14.10 11.20 20.92
C ASP A 113 -13.14 10.82 22.05
N THR A 114 -12.20 11.70 22.38
CA THR A 114 -11.16 11.42 23.37
C THR A 114 -11.72 11.03 24.73
N ALA A 115 -12.80 11.67 25.18
CA ALA A 115 -13.41 11.35 26.47
C ALA A 115 -14.06 9.95 26.47
N LEU A 116 -14.70 9.59 25.35
CA LEU A 116 -15.24 8.23 25.16
C LEU A 116 -14.14 7.18 25.08
N TYR A 117 -13.08 7.47 24.37
CA TYR A 117 -11.91 6.58 24.28
C TYR A 117 -11.31 6.31 25.67
N GLN A 118 -11.05 7.36 26.44
CA GLN A 118 -10.47 7.26 27.79
C GLN A 118 -11.38 6.54 28.79
N SER A 119 -12.69 6.56 28.58
CA SER A 119 -13.64 5.82 29.41
C SER A 119 -13.71 4.31 29.13
N ARG A 120 -13.01 3.84 28.09
CA ARG A 120 -13.02 2.45 27.63
C ARG A 120 -11.64 1.81 27.76
N PRO A 121 -11.38 1.10 28.88
CA PRO A 121 -10.08 0.46 29.10
C PRO A 121 -9.69 -0.53 27.99
N ASP A 122 -10.64 -1.22 27.40
CA ASP A 122 -10.41 -2.14 26.27
C ASP A 122 -9.88 -1.39 25.04
N LEU A 123 -10.46 -0.26 24.65
CA LEU A 123 -9.95 0.57 23.58
C LEU A 123 -8.54 1.10 23.88
N VAL A 124 -8.32 1.59 25.09
CA VAL A 124 -7.03 2.15 25.51
C VAL A 124 -5.92 1.10 25.48
N LEU A 125 -6.21 -0.10 25.97
CA LEU A 125 -5.20 -1.15 26.12
C LEU A 125 -4.96 -1.96 24.84
N THR A 126 -5.98 -2.11 23.99
CA THR A 126 -5.92 -3.04 22.85
C THR A 126 -6.23 -2.42 21.50
N GLY A 127 -6.68 -1.17 21.45
CA GLY A 127 -7.13 -0.51 20.22
C GLY A 127 -8.47 -1.02 19.67
N LYS A 128 -9.14 -1.94 20.38
CA LYS A 128 -10.45 -2.50 20.00
C LYS A 128 -11.36 -2.71 21.19
N THR A 129 -12.67 -2.83 20.93
CA THR A 129 -13.63 -3.21 21.96
C THR A 129 -13.59 -4.72 22.21
N LEU A 130 -13.53 -5.13 23.49
CA LEU A 130 -13.57 -6.52 23.93
C LEU A 130 -14.90 -6.90 24.55
N LEU A 131 -15.65 -5.91 25.00
CA LEU A 131 -16.91 -6.06 25.70
C LEU A 131 -17.86 -4.91 25.33
N GLY A 132 -19.13 -5.08 25.62
CA GLY A 132 -20.16 -4.09 25.39
C GLY A 132 -21.34 -4.63 24.59
N HIS A 133 -22.28 -3.77 24.31
CA HIS A 133 -23.47 -4.06 23.51
C HIS A 133 -23.25 -3.67 22.06
N SER A 134 -24.08 -4.19 21.14
CA SER A 134 -24.12 -3.76 19.75
C SER A 134 -24.35 -2.25 19.66
N PRO A 135 -23.75 -1.56 18.67
CA PRO A 135 -23.96 -0.13 18.49
C PRO A 135 -25.45 0.17 18.20
N ALA A 136 -25.93 1.31 18.66
CA ALA A 136 -27.27 1.78 18.35
C ALA A 136 -27.47 2.04 16.84
N LYS A 137 -26.40 2.42 16.16
CA LYS A 137 -26.37 2.64 14.70
C LYS A 137 -25.49 1.60 14.05
N GLY A 138 -26.05 0.92 13.05
CA GLY A 138 -25.32 -0.03 12.19
C GLY A 138 -24.99 0.57 10.84
N GLN A 139 -24.95 -0.29 9.82
CA GLN A 139 -24.57 0.06 8.44
C GLN A 139 -25.79 0.00 7.49
N GLN A 140 -27.00 0.23 7.99
CA GLN A 140 -28.20 0.14 7.19
C GLN A 140 -28.17 1.17 6.03
N LEU A 141 -28.44 0.68 4.83
CA LEU A 141 -28.51 1.49 3.60
C LEU A 141 -27.20 2.25 3.28
N ASP A 142 -26.09 1.85 3.89
CA ASP A 142 -24.81 2.57 3.76
C ASP A 142 -24.93 4.07 4.05
N ASP A 143 -25.77 4.41 5.00
CA ASP A 143 -26.17 5.80 5.28
C ASP A 143 -25.01 6.65 5.78
N HIS A 144 -23.99 6.05 6.40
CA HIS A 144 -22.77 6.75 6.75
C HIS A 144 -21.90 7.01 5.52
N TYR A 145 -21.69 6.00 4.67
CA TYR A 145 -20.86 6.11 3.46
C TYR A 145 -21.37 7.24 2.53
N PHE A 146 -22.67 7.31 2.29
CA PHE A 146 -23.29 8.33 1.46
C PHE A 146 -23.69 9.60 2.22
N GLY A 147 -23.42 9.65 3.51
CA GLY A 147 -23.74 10.79 4.37
C GLY A 147 -22.75 11.95 4.25
N SER A 148 -23.13 13.08 4.81
CA SER A 148 -22.22 14.23 4.93
C SER A 148 -21.20 13.98 6.04
N ILE A 149 -19.97 14.48 5.83
CA ILE A 149 -18.93 14.46 6.85
C ILE A 149 -19.29 15.43 7.96
N PRO A 150 -19.33 15.03 9.25
CA PRO A 150 -19.62 15.91 10.36
C PRO A 150 -18.63 17.09 10.42
N THR A 151 -19.09 18.28 10.78
CA THR A 151 -18.27 19.51 10.76
C THR A 151 -16.98 19.36 11.56
N ARG A 152 -17.02 18.75 12.73
CA ARG A 152 -15.83 18.52 13.57
C ARG A 152 -14.81 17.62 12.87
N VAL A 153 -15.26 16.57 12.23
CA VAL A 153 -14.42 15.67 11.42
C VAL A 153 -13.87 16.40 10.21
N MET A 154 -14.68 17.18 9.52
CA MET A 154 -14.22 17.99 8.38
C MET A 154 -13.12 18.99 8.78
N ASN A 155 -13.22 19.60 9.95
CA ASN A 155 -12.18 20.50 10.46
C ASN A 155 -10.86 19.74 10.72
N TYR A 156 -10.94 18.57 11.31
CA TYR A 156 -9.79 17.66 11.45
C TYR A 156 -9.16 17.32 10.08
N MET A 157 -9.98 16.90 9.12
CA MET A 157 -9.51 16.52 7.78
C MET A 157 -8.83 17.67 7.04
N LYS A 158 -9.37 18.89 7.15
CA LYS A 158 -8.77 20.09 6.53
C LYS A 158 -7.39 20.44 7.11
N GLU A 159 -7.25 20.38 8.43
CA GLU A 159 -5.96 20.63 9.07
C GLU A 159 -4.96 19.53 8.71
N LEU A 160 -5.38 18.29 8.72
CA LEU A 160 -4.56 17.15 8.30
C LEU A 160 -4.03 17.33 6.87
N GLU A 161 -4.88 17.72 5.93
CA GLU A 161 -4.52 17.96 4.54
C GLU A 161 -3.44 19.05 4.41
N ILE A 162 -3.57 20.14 5.17
CA ILE A 162 -2.58 21.22 5.19
C ILE A 162 -1.22 20.72 5.71
N GLU A 163 -1.20 19.95 6.79
CA GLU A 163 0.04 19.38 7.32
C GLU A 163 0.69 18.37 6.36
N CYS A 164 -0.13 17.57 5.68
CA CYS A 164 0.35 16.67 4.62
C CYS A 164 0.99 17.44 3.47
N MET A 165 0.37 18.51 3.00
CA MET A 165 0.91 19.36 1.92
C MET A 165 2.25 19.97 2.29
N LYS A 166 2.45 20.40 3.55
CA LYS A 166 3.74 20.94 4.03
C LYS A 166 4.88 19.93 3.95
N LEU A 167 4.55 18.64 4.04
CA LEU A 167 5.51 17.54 4.01
C LEU A 167 5.59 16.84 2.64
N GLY A 168 4.88 17.39 1.65
CA GLY A 168 4.89 16.87 0.29
C GLY A 168 4.05 15.59 0.10
N ILE A 169 3.21 15.22 1.06
CA ILE A 169 2.29 14.08 0.93
C ILE A 169 1.11 14.50 0.05
N PRO A 170 0.92 13.89 -1.14
CA PRO A 170 -0.02 14.37 -2.15
C PRO A 170 -1.46 13.86 -1.89
N VAL A 171 -2.03 14.22 -0.76
CA VAL A 171 -3.40 13.85 -0.40
C VAL A 171 -4.41 14.45 -1.37
N THR A 172 -5.33 13.64 -1.87
CA THR A 172 -6.34 14.04 -2.86
C THR A 172 -7.76 13.76 -2.44
N THR A 173 -7.99 12.67 -1.72
CA THR A 173 -9.33 12.19 -1.42
C THR A 173 -9.53 12.00 0.07
N ARG A 174 -10.69 12.39 0.56
CA ARG A 174 -11.21 12.11 1.89
C ARG A 174 -12.71 11.87 1.80
N HIS A 175 -13.19 10.85 2.49
CA HIS A 175 -14.62 10.54 2.51
C HIS A 175 -15.00 9.70 3.73
N ASN A 176 -16.31 9.52 3.92
CA ASN A 176 -16.84 8.56 4.88
C ASN A 176 -16.66 7.14 4.36
N GLU A 177 -16.35 6.23 5.26
CA GLU A 177 -16.39 4.80 5.02
C GLU A 177 -17.69 4.16 5.52
N VAL A 178 -17.85 2.85 5.31
CA VAL A 178 -19.11 2.15 5.52
C VAL A 178 -19.52 2.10 7.00
N ALA A 179 -18.58 1.89 7.91
CA ALA A 179 -18.89 1.81 9.34
C ALA A 179 -19.09 3.21 9.96
N PRO A 180 -19.96 3.35 10.98
CA PRO A 180 -20.11 4.60 11.70
C PRO A 180 -18.76 5.10 12.25
N ASN A 181 -18.47 6.38 12.05
CA ASN A 181 -17.20 7.04 12.39
C ASN A 181 -15.94 6.43 11.75
N GLN A 182 -16.10 5.76 10.65
CA GLN A 182 -15.02 5.32 9.80
C GLN A 182 -14.85 6.29 8.62
N PHE A 183 -13.60 6.57 8.28
CA PHE A 183 -13.22 7.51 7.23
C PHE A 183 -12.03 6.97 6.47
N GLU A 184 -11.79 7.53 5.31
CA GLU A 184 -10.64 7.21 4.48
C GLU A 184 -9.94 8.46 3.96
N LEU A 185 -8.66 8.31 3.73
CA LEU A 185 -7.81 9.28 3.07
C LEU A 185 -6.91 8.55 2.07
N ALA A 186 -6.87 9.07 0.84
CA ALA A 186 -6.04 8.54 -0.24
C ALA A 186 -5.22 9.65 -0.91
N PRO A 187 -3.94 9.40 -1.26
CA PRO A 187 -3.10 10.30 -2.03
C PRO A 187 -3.16 10.01 -3.52
N MET A 188 -2.55 10.86 -4.32
CA MET A 188 -2.04 10.47 -5.63
C MET A 188 -0.95 9.42 -5.45
N PHE A 189 -0.86 8.50 -6.40
CA PHE A 189 0.18 7.48 -6.37
C PHE A 189 1.58 8.10 -6.57
N GLU A 190 2.56 7.48 -5.94
CA GLU A 190 3.96 7.86 -6.04
C GLU A 190 4.82 6.62 -6.28
N GLU A 191 6.12 6.79 -6.46
CA GLU A 191 7.06 5.67 -6.41
C GLU A 191 6.93 4.95 -5.06
N ALA A 192 6.96 3.62 -5.08
CA ALA A 192 6.52 2.81 -3.94
C ALA A 192 7.32 3.07 -2.65
N ASN A 193 8.63 3.35 -2.73
CA ASN A 193 9.43 3.68 -1.55
C ASN A 193 8.97 4.99 -0.90
N VAL A 194 8.76 6.03 -1.69
CA VAL A 194 8.28 7.33 -1.21
C VAL A 194 6.86 7.20 -0.67
N ALA A 195 6.00 6.47 -1.36
CA ALA A 195 4.62 6.24 -0.93
C ALA A 195 4.54 5.55 0.44
N VAL A 196 5.41 4.57 0.71
CA VAL A 196 5.48 3.88 2.00
C VAL A 196 5.95 4.83 3.11
N ASP A 197 6.98 5.62 2.85
CA ASP A 197 7.45 6.63 3.82
C ASP A 197 6.36 7.66 4.11
N HIS A 198 5.68 8.16 3.09
CA HIS A 198 4.58 9.10 3.23
C HIS A 198 3.40 8.53 4.03
N ASN A 199 3.06 7.24 3.84
CA ASN A 199 2.01 6.63 4.66
C ASN A 199 2.42 6.50 6.13
N SER A 200 3.65 6.11 6.41
CA SER A 200 4.15 6.03 7.78
C SER A 200 4.15 7.39 8.47
N LEU A 201 4.59 8.43 7.77
CA LEU A 201 4.58 9.80 8.25
C LEU A 201 3.15 10.31 8.44
N LEU A 202 2.26 10.01 7.51
CA LEU A 202 0.84 10.36 7.59
C LEU A 202 0.20 9.84 8.87
N MET A 203 0.42 8.57 9.22
CA MET A 203 -0.20 7.98 10.41
C MET A 203 0.20 8.72 11.70
N ASP A 204 1.46 9.17 11.80
CA ASP A 204 1.91 10.01 12.92
C ASP A 204 1.21 11.37 12.93
N ILE A 205 1.13 12.03 11.79
CA ILE A 205 0.45 13.33 11.64
C ILE A 205 -1.04 13.19 11.96
N MET A 206 -1.70 12.15 11.47
CA MET A 206 -3.10 11.87 11.74
C MET A 206 -3.38 11.78 13.25
N ALA A 207 -2.53 11.08 14.00
CA ALA A 207 -2.67 10.97 15.45
C ALA A 207 -2.51 12.31 16.17
N ARG A 208 -1.51 13.11 15.76
CA ARG A 208 -1.26 14.45 16.34
C ARG A 208 -2.40 15.43 16.07
N ILE A 209 -2.91 15.46 14.86
CA ILE A 209 -4.01 16.36 14.48
C ILE A 209 -5.32 15.89 15.10
N ALA A 210 -5.59 14.58 15.17
CA ALA A 210 -6.75 14.05 15.87
C ALA A 210 -6.80 14.51 17.33
N HIS A 211 -5.67 14.47 18.03
CA HIS A 211 -5.57 14.93 19.40
C HIS A 211 -5.94 16.41 19.57
N LYS A 212 -5.51 17.29 18.65
CA LYS A 212 -5.89 18.71 18.64
C LYS A 212 -7.40 18.93 18.50
N HIS A 213 -8.08 18.06 17.77
CA HIS A 213 -9.51 18.10 17.55
C HIS A 213 -10.31 17.29 18.57
N HIS A 214 -9.66 16.87 19.68
CA HIS A 214 -10.26 16.05 20.74
C HIS A 214 -10.80 14.71 20.22
N PHE A 215 -10.12 14.14 19.21
CA PHE A 215 -10.32 12.79 18.76
C PHE A 215 -9.14 11.89 19.13
N HIS A 216 -9.44 10.61 19.29
CA HIS A 216 -8.46 9.54 19.24
C HIS A 216 -8.69 8.76 17.94
N ILE A 217 -7.62 8.52 17.19
CA ILE A 217 -7.67 7.75 15.96
C ILE A 217 -7.39 6.28 16.25
N LEU A 218 -8.16 5.39 15.64
CA LEU A 218 -7.93 3.96 15.72
C LEU A 218 -7.46 3.45 14.35
N PHE A 219 -6.27 2.89 14.36
CA PHE A 219 -5.68 2.22 13.20
C PHE A 219 -5.82 0.69 13.27
N HIS A 220 -6.39 0.17 14.34
CA HIS A 220 -6.70 -1.25 14.44
C HIS A 220 -7.68 -1.64 13.33
N GLU A 221 -7.40 -2.73 12.64
CA GLU A 221 -8.14 -3.14 11.45
C GLU A 221 -9.60 -3.49 11.75
N LYS A 222 -9.89 -3.98 12.94
CA LYS A 222 -11.24 -4.32 13.39
C LYS A 222 -11.51 -3.84 14.83
N PRO A 223 -11.63 -2.53 15.04
CA PRO A 223 -11.81 -2.01 16.38
C PRO A 223 -13.19 -2.29 16.99
N PHE A 224 -14.20 -2.51 16.15
CA PHE A 224 -15.58 -2.75 16.58
C PHE A 224 -16.15 -4.01 15.92
N ALA A 225 -16.65 -4.94 16.74
CA ALA A 225 -17.31 -6.14 16.22
C ALA A 225 -18.65 -5.80 15.54
N GLY A 226 -19.01 -6.57 14.53
CA GLY A 226 -20.31 -6.47 13.86
C GLY A 226 -20.45 -5.34 12.84
N VAL A 227 -19.44 -4.52 12.64
CA VAL A 227 -19.38 -3.48 11.60
C VAL A 227 -18.13 -3.66 10.75
N ASN A 228 -17.99 -2.89 9.67
CA ASN A 228 -16.83 -2.93 8.80
C ASN A 228 -15.53 -2.62 9.57
N GLY A 229 -14.42 -2.88 8.97
CA GLY A 229 -13.10 -2.61 9.54
C GLY A 229 -12.24 -1.81 8.58
N SER A 230 -11.09 -1.34 9.05
CA SER A 230 -10.16 -0.51 8.29
C SER A 230 -9.05 -1.34 7.67
N GLY A 231 -8.72 -1.03 6.43
CA GLY A 231 -7.59 -1.57 5.71
C GLY A 231 -6.59 -0.50 5.32
N LYS A 232 -5.57 -0.97 4.66
CA LYS A 232 -4.60 -0.16 3.93
C LYS A 232 -4.52 -0.75 2.53
N HIS A 233 -5.55 -0.43 1.73
CA HIS A 233 -5.67 -0.95 0.38
C HIS A 233 -4.59 -0.34 -0.51
N ASN A 234 -3.87 -1.18 -1.22
CA ASN A 234 -2.71 -0.78 -2.00
C ASN A 234 -3.00 -0.91 -3.50
N ASN A 235 -3.32 0.19 -4.15
CA ASN A 235 -3.39 0.24 -5.61
C ASN A 235 -1.97 0.45 -6.15
N TRP A 236 -1.48 -0.45 -6.98
CA TRP A 236 -0.10 -0.36 -7.46
C TRP A 236 0.02 -0.68 -8.94
N SER A 237 1.08 -0.20 -9.55
CA SER A 237 1.41 -0.47 -10.95
C SER A 237 2.91 -0.45 -11.18
N LEU A 238 3.32 -0.63 -12.43
CA LEU A 238 4.70 -0.53 -12.88
C LEU A 238 4.80 0.59 -13.92
N GLY A 239 5.56 1.62 -13.61
CA GLY A 239 5.79 2.76 -14.51
C GLY A 239 7.20 2.77 -15.06
N THR A 240 7.35 3.08 -16.36
CA THR A 240 8.65 3.30 -16.97
C THR A 240 9.10 4.74 -16.80
N ASP A 241 10.41 4.99 -16.95
CA ASP A 241 10.99 6.34 -16.99
C ASP A 241 10.52 7.15 -18.21
N THR A 242 9.93 6.50 -19.21
CA THR A 242 9.30 7.12 -20.39
C THR A 242 7.82 7.46 -20.17
N GLY A 243 7.26 7.18 -18.99
CA GLY A 243 5.88 7.50 -18.65
C GLY A 243 4.84 6.44 -19.06
N GLU A 244 5.27 5.24 -19.47
CA GLU A 244 4.38 4.15 -19.84
C GLU A 244 3.99 3.32 -18.60
N ASN A 245 2.70 3.00 -18.47
CA ASN A 245 2.18 2.10 -17.44
C ASN A 245 2.12 0.67 -17.99
N LEU A 246 2.96 -0.23 -17.47
CA LEU A 246 3.09 -1.60 -17.95
C LEU A 246 1.91 -2.51 -17.60
N LEU A 247 1.11 -2.12 -16.60
CA LEU A 247 -0.10 -2.83 -16.20
C LEU A 247 -1.37 -2.17 -16.74
N SER A 248 -1.25 -1.26 -17.70
CA SER A 248 -2.37 -0.71 -18.43
C SER A 248 -2.75 -1.60 -19.61
N PRO A 249 -3.98 -2.15 -19.65
CA PRO A 249 -4.42 -3.01 -20.74
C PRO A 249 -4.50 -2.29 -22.10
N GLY A 250 -4.64 -0.95 -22.08
CA GLY A 250 -4.80 -0.14 -23.28
C GLY A 250 -6.13 -0.40 -23.99
N LYS A 251 -6.27 0.16 -25.19
CA LYS A 251 -7.49 0.04 -26.01
C LYS A 251 -7.70 -1.36 -26.59
N ASN A 252 -6.65 -2.15 -26.71
CA ASN A 252 -6.71 -3.50 -27.27
C ASN A 252 -5.85 -4.47 -26.47
N PRO A 253 -6.35 -4.94 -25.32
CA PRO A 253 -5.58 -5.80 -24.41
C PRO A 253 -5.07 -7.09 -25.06
N LYS A 254 -5.84 -7.66 -25.99
CA LYS A 254 -5.49 -8.91 -26.68
C LYS A 254 -4.22 -8.82 -27.52
N LYS A 255 -3.96 -7.65 -28.05
CA LYS A 255 -2.76 -7.38 -28.87
C LYS A 255 -1.65 -6.74 -28.04
N ASN A 256 -1.92 -6.41 -26.79
CA ASN A 256 -0.94 -5.82 -25.90
C ASN A 256 -0.15 -6.92 -25.18
N LEU A 257 0.77 -7.55 -25.90
CA LEU A 257 1.62 -8.61 -25.36
C LEU A 257 2.48 -8.11 -24.20
N GLN A 258 2.88 -6.86 -24.21
CA GLN A 258 3.61 -6.23 -23.12
C GLN A 258 2.77 -6.27 -21.84
N PHE A 259 1.55 -5.75 -21.86
CA PHE A 259 0.63 -5.81 -20.73
C PHE A 259 0.42 -7.26 -20.26
N LEU A 260 0.09 -8.17 -21.17
CA LEU A 260 -0.15 -9.58 -20.84
C LEU A 260 1.08 -10.23 -20.18
N THR A 261 2.28 -9.92 -20.65
CA THR A 261 3.52 -10.44 -20.06
C THR A 261 3.65 -10.03 -18.59
N PHE A 262 3.52 -8.74 -18.29
CA PHE A 262 3.62 -8.26 -16.90
C PHE A 262 2.47 -8.74 -16.04
N PHE A 263 1.26 -8.76 -16.56
CA PHE A 263 0.08 -9.21 -15.85
C PHE A 263 0.17 -10.69 -15.44
N VAL A 264 0.46 -11.58 -16.38
CA VAL A 264 0.54 -13.04 -16.12
C VAL A 264 1.70 -13.37 -15.19
N ASN A 265 2.85 -12.72 -15.34
CA ASN A 265 3.98 -12.94 -14.44
C ASN A 265 3.70 -12.44 -13.03
N THR A 266 2.94 -11.36 -12.86
CA THR A 266 2.46 -10.92 -11.54
C THR A 266 1.56 -11.97 -10.91
N LEU A 267 0.56 -12.49 -11.63
CA LEU A 267 -0.32 -13.55 -11.13
C LEU A 267 0.47 -14.80 -10.74
N LYS A 268 1.44 -15.19 -11.56
CA LYS A 268 2.32 -16.32 -11.26
C LYS A 268 3.12 -16.08 -9.97
N ALA A 269 3.71 -14.90 -9.81
CA ALA A 269 4.47 -14.56 -8.61
C ALA A 269 3.59 -14.60 -7.34
N VAL A 270 2.36 -14.08 -7.42
CA VAL A 270 1.38 -14.17 -6.33
C VAL A 270 1.04 -15.62 -5.98
N HIS A 271 0.88 -16.47 -6.98
CA HIS A 271 0.63 -17.90 -6.78
C HIS A 271 1.83 -18.60 -6.13
N ASP A 272 3.01 -18.43 -6.71
CA ASP A 272 4.23 -19.13 -6.28
C ASP A 272 4.68 -18.73 -4.86
N TYR A 273 4.41 -17.47 -4.45
CA TYR A 273 4.82 -16.91 -3.16
C TYR A 273 3.64 -16.56 -2.25
N ALA A 274 2.50 -17.22 -2.43
CA ALA A 274 1.29 -16.95 -1.67
C ALA A 274 1.49 -17.07 -0.15
N ASP A 275 2.29 -18.01 0.30
CA ASP A 275 2.55 -18.22 1.73
C ASP A 275 3.36 -17.07 2.33
N LEU A 276 4.32 -16.54 1.59
CA LEU A 276 5.09 -15.36 2.01
C LEU A 276 4.20 -14.12 2.09
N LEU A 277 3.33 -13.91 1.11
CA LEU A 277 2.34 -12.84 1.11
C LEU A 277 1.41 -12.94 2.32
N ARG A 278 0.88 -14.12 2.62
CA ARG A 278 0.06 -14.34 3.81
C ARG A 278 0.84 -14.04 5.09
N ALA A 279 2.09 -14.50 5.19
CA ALA A 279 2.92 -14.24 6.35
C ALA A 279 3.15 -12.73 6.58
N SER A 280 3.30 -11.95 5.52
CA SER A 280 3.53 -10.51 5.61
C SER A 280 2.34 -9.71 6.18
N ILE A 281 1.13 -10.25 6.08
CA ILE A 281 -0.11 -9.58 6.48
C ILE A 281 -0.82 -10.26 7.66
N ALA A 282 -0.38 -11.44 8.06
CA ALA A 282 -0.95 -12.20 9.16
C ALA A 282 -0.43 -11.69 10.51
N SER A 283 -0.88 -10.51 10.92
CA SER A 283 -0.64 -9.95 12.25
C SER A 283 -1.81 -10.22 13.18
N ALA A 284 -1.58 -10.17 14.49
CA ALA A 284 -2.62 -10.37 15.49
C ALA A 284 -3.77 -9.34 15.38
N SER A 285 -3.47 -8.12 14.95
CA SER A 285 -4.49 -7.07 14.74
C SER A 285 -5.31 -7.33 13.47
N ASN A 286 -4.74 -8.00 12.48
CA ASN A 286 -5.37 -8.26 11.19
C ASN A 286 -6.17 -9.57 11.14
N ASP A 287 -6.08 -10.39 12.17
CA ASP A 287 -6.70 -11.72 12.25
C ASP A 287 -8.22 -11.69 12.00
N HIS A 288 -8.90 -10.67 12.49
CA HIS A 288 -10.34 -10.52 12.33
C HIS A 288 -10.79 -10.03 10.95
N ARG A 289 -9.87 -9.59 10.11
CA ARG A 289 -10.16 -9.12 8.74
C ARG A 289 -9.81 -10.12 7.66
N LEU A 290 -9.12 -11.19 7.99
CA LEU A 290 -8.77 -12.24 7.05
C LEU A 290 -10.02 -12.81 6.39
N GLY A 291 -10.19 -12.54 5.10
CA GLY A 291 -11.30 -13.06 4.30
C GLY A 291 -12.61 -12.29 4.37
N ALA A 292 -12.67 -11.09 4.97
CA ALA A 292 -13.87 -10.29 5.07
C ALA A 292 -13.79 -8.98 4.26
N ASN A 293 -14.77 -8.75 3.39
CA ASN A 293 -14.97 -7.52 2.59
C ASN A 293 -13.73 -7.05 1.80
N GLU A 294 -13.58 -5.74 1.57
CA GLU A 294 -12.51 -5.13 0.77
C GLU A 294 -11.11 -5.20 1.37
N ALA A 295 -10.94 -5.74 2.53
CA ALA A 295 -9.63 -5.92 3.15
C ALA A 295 -9.35 -7.38 3.45
N PRO A 296 -9.23 -8.19 2.45
CA PRO A 296 -8.71 -9.50 2.68
C PRO A 296 -7.20 -9.43 2.57
N PRO A 297 -6.49 -9.51 3.66
CA PRO A 297 -5.03 -9.56 3.56
C PRO A 297 -4.53 -10.83 2.89
N ALA A 298 -5.39 -11.77 2.58
CA ALA A 298 -5.05 -13.00 1.86
C ALA A 298 -5.44 -12.95 0.37
N ILE A 299 -6.03 -11.87 -0.11
CA ILE A 299 -6.52 -11.77 -1.49
C ILE A 299 -5.90 -10.56 -2.16
N ILE A 300 -5.05 -10.80 -3.14
CA ILE A 300 -4.68 -9.78 -4.11
C ILE A 300 -5.79 -9.80 -5.15
N SER A 301 -6.55 -8.72 -5.23
CA SER A 301 -7.59 -8.59 -6.22
C SER A 301 -6.99 -8.21 -7.56
N ALA A 302 -7.29 -9.01 -8.59
CA ALA A 302 -7.01 -8.67 -9.97
C ALA A 302 -8.31 -8.30 -10.67
N PHE A 303 -8.50 -7.03 -10.96
CA PHE A 303 -9.69 -6.49 -11.62
C PHE A 303 -9.44 -6.43 -13.13
N ILE A 304 -9.79 -7.48 -13.83
CA ILE A 304 -9.57 -7.57 -15.27
C ILE A 304 -10.85 -7.39 -16.11
N GLY A 305 -12.00 -7.34 -15.46
CA GLY A 305 -13.30 -7.30 -16.13
C GLY A 305 -13.63 -8.59 -16.88
N SER A 306 -14.90 -8.77 -17.21
CA SER A 306 -15.41 -9.96 -17.91
C SER A 306 -14.77 -10.18 -19.28
N GLN A 307 -14.43 -9.12 -19.97
CA GLN A 307 -13.83 -9.19 -21.31
C GLN A 307 -12.40 -9.72 -21.32
N LEU A 308 -11.55 -9.22 -20.42
CA LEU A 308 -10.17 -9.71 -20.34
C LEU A 308 -10.15 -11.12 -19.76
N PHE A 309 -11.05 -11.45 -18.83
CA PHE A 309 -11.23 -12.81 -18.33
C PHE A 309 -11.55 -13.77 -19.47
N GLY A 310 -12.50 -13.43 -20.36
CA GLY A 310 -12.80 -14.22 -21.56
C GLY A 310 -11.59 -14.40 -22.50
N VAL A 311 -10.73 -13.39 -22.61
CA VAL A 311 -9.47 -13.50 -23.37
C VAL A 311 -8.51 -14.54 -22.77
N LEU A 312 -8.39 -14.53 -21.46
CA LEU A 312 -7.52 -15.48 -20.75
C LEU A 312 -8.06 -16.91 -20.85
N GLU A 313 -9.38 -17.12 -20.72
CA GLU A 313 -9.99 -18.43 -20.94
C GLU A 313 -9.78 -18.98 -22.36
N GLU A 314 -9.84 -18.10 -23.37
CA GLU A 314 -9.58 -18.54 -24.75
C GLU A 314 -8.09 -18.83 -25.00
N LEU A 315 -7.18 -18.06 -24.40
CA LEU A 315 -5.75 -18.37 -24.44
C LEU A 315 -5.43 -19.71 -23.77
N GLU A 316 -6.09 -20.02 -22.66
CA GLU A 316 -5.94 -21.30 -21.98
C GLU A 316 -6.40 -22.47 -22.86
N LYS A 317 -7.52 -22.34 -23.56
CA LYS A 317 -7.99 -23.34 -24.53
C LYS A 317 -6.98 -23.59 -25.66
N VAL A 318 -6.26 -22.56 -26.10
CA VAL A 318 -5.20 -22.66 -27.11
C VAL A 318 -3.99 -23.43 -26.59
N THR A 319 -3.59 -23.17 -25.34
CA THR A 319 -2.43 -23.84 -24.71
C THR A 319 -2.71 -25.30 -24.41
N ASP A 320 -3.94 -25.66 -24.09
CA ASP A 320 -4.35 -27.04 -23.87
C ASP A 320 -4.43 -27.91 -25.14
N GLY A 321 -4.08 -27.36 -26.30
CA GLY A 321 -4.04 -28.10 -27.57
C GLY A 321 -5.42 -28.45 -28.12
N LYS A 322 -6.48 -27.85 -27.61
CA LYS A 322 -7.88 -28.12 -28.00
C LYS A 322 -8.31 -27.43 -29.28
N LEU A 323 -7.46 -26.54 -29.83
CA LEU A 323 -7.73 -25.82 -31.07
C LEU A 323 -6.79 -26.23 -32.18
N SER A 324 -7.31 -26.36 -33.39
CA SER A 324 -6.53 -26.60 -34.59
C SER A 324 -5.61 -25.43 -34.92
N PRO A 325 -4.54 -25.61 -35.72
CA PRO A 325 -3.70 -24.51 -36.19
C PRO A 325 -4.48 -23.41 -36.91
N GLU A 326 -5.53 -23.76 -37.65
CA GLU A 326 -6.40 -22.84 -38.35
C GLU A 326 -7.29 -22.04 -37.40
N GLU A 327 -7.86 -22.68 -36.37
CA GLU A 327 -8.59 -22.03 -35.31
C GLU A 327 -7.69 -21.14 -34.45
N LYS A 328 -6.40 -21.49 -34.30
CA LYS A 328 -5.38 -20.62 -33.67
C LYS A 328 -5.12 -19.34 -34.47
N THR A 329 -5.18 -19.46 -35.80
CA THR A 329 -4.99 -18.31 -36.73
C THR A 329 -6.27 -17.47 -36.80
N GLU A 330 -7.43 -18.09 -36.68
CA GLU A 330 -8.74 -17.46 -36.61
C GLU A 330 -9.26 -17.18 -35.19
N LEU A 331 -8.42 -17.07 -34.19
CA LEU A 331 -8.82 -16.51 -32.91
C LEU A 331 -9.30 -15.06 -33.08
N LYS A 332 -10.23 -14.93 -34.01
CA LYS A 332 -11.22 -13.86 -34.03
C LYS A 332 -12.07 -14.09 -32.80
N LEU A 333 -11.65 -13.42 -31.75
CA LEU A 333 -12.43 -13.34 -30.54
C LEU A 333 -13.79 -12.75 -30.91
N ASN A 334 -14.72 -13.61 -31.29
CA ASN A 334 -16.09 -13.26 -31.68
C ASN A 334 -16.84 -12.54 -30.55
N VAL A 335 -16.29 -12.60 -29.34
CA VAL A 335 -16.83 -11.92 -28.15
C VAL A 335 -16.66 -10.40 -28.22
N VAL A 336 -15.81 -9.85 -29.09
CA VAL A 336 -15.43 -8.43 -29.02
C VAL A 336 -15.64 -7.67 -30.33
N GLY A 337 -16.41 -8.21 -31.25
CA GLY A 337 -16.64 -7.55 -32.56
C GLY A 337 -17.31 -6.17 -32.52
N LYS A 338 -17.89 -5.73 -31.43
CA LYS A 338 -18.70 -4.50 -31.36
C LYS A 338 -18.71 -3.76 -30.04
N ILE A 339 -17.73 -3.93 -29.14
CA ILE A 339 -17.77 -3.23 -27.85
C ILE A 339 -16.82 -2.04 -27.90
N PRO A 340 -17.34 -0.81 -27.74
CA PRO A 340 -16.49 0.35 -27.57
C PRO A 340 -15.75 0.22 -26.25
N GLU A 341 -14.51 0.62 -26.23
CA GLU A 341 -13.58 0.72 -25.10
C GLU A 341 -13.85 -0.23 -23.93
N ILE A 342 -12.87 -1.09 -23.61
CA ILE A 342 -12.95 -1.97 -22.44
C ILE A 342 -13.01 -1.08 -21.20
N LEU A 343 -14.22 -0.85 -20.73
CA LEU A 343 -14.43 -0.43 -19.36
C LEU A 343 -14.18 -1.67 -18.50
N LEU A 344 -13.29 -1.56 -17.54
CA LEU A 344 -13.14 -2.57 -16.53
C LEU A 344 -14.47 -2.65 -15.76
N ASP A 345 -15.22 -3.73 -15.95
CA ASP A 345 -16.49 -3.94 -15.28
C ASP A 345 -16.26 -3.95 -13.76
N ASN A 346 -17.06 -3.20 -13.01
CA ASN A 346 -17.02 -3.11 -11.55
C ASN A 346 -15.73 -2.54 -10.94
N THR A 347 -14.91 -1.85 -11.72
CA THR A 347 -13.78 -1.12 -11.16
C THR A 347 -14.09 0.36 -11.05
N ASP A 348 -13.47 1.00 -10.08
CA ASP A 348 -13.42 2.46 -10.05
C ASP A 348 -12.90 2.95 -11.42
N ARG A 349 -13.65 3.83 -12.05
CA ARG A 349 -13.30 4.40 -13.37
C ARG A 349 -11.97 5.15 -13.37
N ASN A 350 -11.44 5.43 -12.19
CA ASN A 350 -10.16 6.10 -12.01
C ASN A 350 -8.98 5.12 -11.83
N ARG A 351 -9.22 3.82 -11.75
CA ARG A 351 -8.14 2.85 -11.61
C ARG A 351 -7.32 2.74 -12.90
N THR A 352 -6.04 2.94 -12.76
CA THR A 352 -5.06 2.81 -13.85
C THR A 352 -4.31 1.48 -13.81
N SER A 353 -4.57 0.65 -12.80
CA SER A 353 -3.96 -0.66 -12.61
C SER A 353 -5.00 -1.74 -12.34
N PRO A 354 -4.79 -2.97 -12.85
CA PRO A 354 -5.66 -4.11 -12.56
C PRO A 354 -5.41 -4.72 -11.19
N PHE A 355 -4.41 -4.27 -10.44
CA PHE A 355 -4.05 -4.84 -9.14
C PHE A 355 -4.33 -3.87 -7.99
N ALA A 356 -4.84 -4.45 -6.92
CA ALA A 356 -5.07 -3.77 -5.65
C ALA A 356 -4.93 -4.73 -4.47
#